data_b38aafe1291d2c2f1f33b02eff4e0829
#
_entry.id   b38aafe1291d2c2f1f33b02eff4e0829
#
_cell.length_a   1.000
_cell.length_b   1.000
_cell.length_c   1.000
_cell.angle_alpha   90.00
_cell.angle_beta   90.00
_cell.angle_gamma   90.00
#
_symmetry.space_group_name_H-M   'P 1'
#
loop_
_entity.id
_entity.type
_entity.pdbx_description
1 polymer ?
#
loop_
_entity_poly.entity_id
_entity_poly.type
_entity_poly.pdbx_seq_one_letter_code
_entity_poly.pdbx_strand_id
1 'polypeptide(L)'
;EGNPFVNRLPPLRDADTALDDLTLLPSHTEAERAYPAHLRVHCLQRLTRYFDPNQRHIDLDQRIELMIRQGYVGRNPLTTSYINHLANGHARVIARSLEAAPRVAESTASGMALIGVSGMGKTRSVQRILSRYTPQVIIHEEPFLLHQVVWLRLDCPSLGSRKQLCFSFFKKMDELLGTNFEARHGGAREPVDKMLPQMAAVANRHALGLLVID
;
A
#
# COMPACT_ATOMS: atom_id res chain seq x y z
N GLU A 1 -11.17 -15.63 10.95
CA GLU A 1 -12.46 -15.13 11.46
C GLU A 1 -12.21 -14.40 12.77
N GLY A 2 -12.80 -13.21 12.94
CA GLY A 2 -12.63 -12.41 14.16
C GLY A 2 -11.55 -11.32 14.11
N ASN A 3 -10.86 -11.11 12.98
CA ASN A 3 -9.94 -9.98 12.83
C ASN A 3 -10.56 -8.90 11.94
N PRO A 4 -10.99 -7.73 12.49
CA PRO A 4 -11.63 -6.67 11.75
C PRO A 4 -10.79 -6.15 10.57
N PHE A 5 -9.46 -6.14 10.69
CA PHE A 5 -8.58 -5.70 9.60
C PHE A 5 -8.61 -6.62 8.38
N VAL A 6 -8.88 -7.90 8.59
CA VAL A 6 -9.01 -8.89 7.50
C VAL A 6 -10.44 -8.89 6.96
N ASN A 7 -11.44 -8.84 7.84
CA ASN A 7 -12.85 -8.97 7.46
C ASN A 7 -13.37 -7.82 6.58
N ARG A 8 -12.75 -6.64 6.67
CA ARG A 8 -13.09 -5.46 5.86
C ARG A 8 -12.34 -5.38 4.52
N LEU A 9 -11.39 -6.31 4.28
CA LEU A 9 -10.73 -6.40 2.96
C LEU A 9 -11.69 -6.96 1.91
N PRO A 10 -11.46 -6.67 0.62
CA PRO A 10 -12.19 -7.33 -0.46
C PRO A 10 -12.19 -8.85 -0.31
N PRO A 11 -13.23 -9.57 -0.78
CA PRO A 11 -13.28 -11.02 -0.70
C PRO A 11 -12.14 -11.66 -1.49
N LEU A 12 -11.78 -12.89 -1.09
CA LEU A 12 -10.84 -13.72 -1.84
C LEU A 12 -11.42 -14.03 -3.22
N ARG A 13 -10.57 -14.04 -4.21
CA ARG A 13 -10.94 -14.31 -5.60
C ARG A 13 -10.21 -15.55 -6.14
N ASP A 14 -10.85 -16.27 -7.00
CA ASP A 14 -10.20 -17.25 -7.85
C ASP A 14 -9.44 -16.56 -9.02
N ALA A 15 -8.73 -17.37 -9.79
CA ALA A 15 -7.91 -16.87 -10.88
C ALA A 15 -8.74 -16.22 -12.01
N ASP A 16 -9.92 -16.78 -12.31
CA ASP A 16 -10.78 -16.31 -13.38
C ASP A 16 -11.39 -14.95 -13.01
N THR A 17 -11.92 -14.82 -11.80
CA THR A 17 -12.41 -13.54 -11.26
C THR A 17 -11.30 -12.49 -11.20
N ALA A 18 -10.08 -12.89 -10.81
CA ALA A 18 -8.94 -11.99 -10.78
C ALA A 18 -8.54 -11.52 -12.19
N LEU A 19 -8.61 -12.41 -13.19
CA LEU A 19 -8.36 -12.10 -14.59
C LEU A 19 -9.36 -11.03 -15.10
N ASP A 20 -10.65 -11.28 -14.88
CA ASP A 20 -11.71 -10.38 -15.31
C ASP A 20 -11.59 -8.99 -14.66
N ASP A 21 -11.38 -8.95 -13.34
CA ASP A 21 -11.23 -7.70 -12.59
C ASP A 21 -9.98 -6.91 -12.98
N LEU A 22 -8.88 -7.58 -13.32
CA LEU A 22 -7.65 -6.91 -13.76
C LEU A 22 -7.74 -6.44 -15.21
N THR A 23 -8.55 -7.09 -16.04
CA THR A 23 -8.72 -6.73 -17.45
C THR A 23 -9.31 -5.34 -17.57
N LEU A 24 -8.72 -4.52 -18.42
CA LEU A 24 -9.22 -3.20 -18.74
C LEU A 24 -9.12 -2.96 -20.26
N LEU A 25 -10.25 -3.16 -20.91
CA LEU A 25 -10.39 -2.98 -22.35
C LEU A 25 -11.16 -1.67 -22.62
N PRO A 26 -10.50 -0.64 -23.14
CA PRO A 26 -11.18 0.62 -23.49
C PRO A 26 -12.24 0.37 -24.55
N SER A 27 -13.44 0.89 -24.34
CA SER A 27 -14.50 0.84 -25.33
C SER A 27 -14.12 1.56 -26.62
N HIS A 28 -14.49 1.02 -27.75
CA HIS A 28 -14.31 1.60 -29.07
C HIS A 28 -15.51 1.32 -29.96
N THR A 29 -15.68 2.07 -31.02
CA THR A 29 -16.72 1.85 -32.03
C THR A 29 -16.10 1.77 -33.42
N GLU A 30 -16.68 0.95 -34.30
CA GLU A 30 -16.22 0.85 -35.69
C GLU A 30 -16.32 2.19 -36.44
N ALA A 31 -17.27 3.05 -36.06
CA ALA A 31 -17.43 4.38 -36.65
C ALA A 31 -16.19 5.25 -36.48
N GLU A 32 -15.35 5.02 -35.48
CA GLU A 32 -14.14 5.79 -35.22
C GLU A 32 -13.08 5.62 -36.33
N ARG A 33 -13.14 4.51 -37.07
CA ARG A 33 -12.26 4.29 -38.23
C ARG A 33 -12.48 5.30 -39.35
N ALA A 34 -13.71 5.82 -39.46
CA ALA A 34 -14.09 6.81 -40.45
C ALA A 34 -13.76 8.25 -40.02
N TYR A 35 -13.32 8.49 -38.81
CA TYR A 35 -12.98 9.82 -38.33
C TYR A 35 -11.77 10.40 -39.09
N PRO A 36 -11.71 11.71 -39.29
CA PRO A 36 -10.51 12.39 -39.78
C PRO A 36 -9.28 12.07 -38.92
N ALA A 37 -8.09 12.07 -39.52
CA ALA A 37 -6.84 11.64 -38.88
C ALA A 37 -6.56 12.35 -37.54
N HIS A 38 -6.83 13.64 -37.46
CA HIS A 38 -6.63 14.44 -36.25
C HIS A 38 -7.54 14.00 -35.09
N LEU A 39 -8.75 13.49 -35.35
CA LEU A 39 -9.63 12.93 -34.30
C LEU A 39 -9.23 11.50 -33.94
N ARG A 40 -8.81 10.68 -34.90
CA ARG A 40 -8.37 9.30 -34.64
C ARG A 40 -7.18 9.23 -33.68
N VAL A 41 -6.26 10.20 -33.77
CA VAL A 41 -5.12 10.27 -32.81
C VAL A 41 -5.60 10.38 -31.36
N HIS A 42 -6.67 11.16 -31.12
CA HIS A 42 -7.24 11.26 -29.77
C HIS A 42 -7.89 9.95 -29.29
N CYS A 43 -8.47 9.16 -30.21
CA CYS A 43 -9.00 7.85 -29.85
C CYS A 43 -7.91 6.89 -29.34
N LEU A 44 -6.68 7.01 -29.84
CA LEU A 44 -5.56 6.18 -29.41
C LEU A 44 -5.12 6.46 -27.95
N GLN A 45 -5.42 7.62 -27.39
CA GLN A 45 -5.09 7.94 -26.00
C GLN A 45 -5.76 6.98 -24.99
N ARG A 46 -6.86 6.35 -25.37
CA ARG A 46 -7.52 5.31 -24.56
C ARG A 46 -6.65 4.09 -24.31
N LEU A 47 -5.67 3.81 -25.17
CA LEU A 47 -4.72 2.73 -24.99
C LEU A 47 -3.85 2.90 -23.73
N THR A 48 -3.73 4.13 -23.22
CA THR A 48 -3.09 4.36 -21.92
C THR A 48 -3.82 3.64 -20.78
N ARG A 49 -5.10 3.31 -20.94
CA ARG A 49 -5.91 2.56 -19.96
C ARG A 49 -6.01 1.07 -20.29
N TYR A 50 -5.47 0.64 -21.43
CA TYR A 50 -5.51 -0.78 -21.79
C TYR A 50 -4.65 -1.60 -20.85
N PHE A 51 -5.21 -2.66 -20.28
CA PHE A 51 -4.50 -3.63 -19.48
C PHE A 51 -5.09 -5.02 -19.73
N ASP A 52 -4.25 -5.89 -20.26
CA ASP A 52 -4.59 -7.28 -20.55
C ASP A 52 -3.69 -8.17 -19.67
N PRO A 53 -4.24 -8.74 -18.59
CA PRO A 53 -3.44 -9.51 -17.66
C PRO A 53 -3.04 -10.86 -18.27
N ASN A 54 -1.90 -11.36 -17.84
CA ASN A 54 -1.42 -12.71 -18.10
C ASN A 54 -1.18 -13.45 -16.79
N GLN A 55 -0.78 -14.71 -16.84
CA GLN A 55 -0.58 -15.55 -15.66
C GLN A 55 0.32 -14.90 -14.60
N ARG A 56 1.38 -14.19 -15.01
CA ARG A 56 2.28 -13.50 -14.07
C ARG A 56 1.59 -12.39 -13.27
N HIS A 57 0.58 -11.74 -13.85
CA HIS A 57 -0.21 -10.73 -13.15
C HIS A 57 -1.13 -11.39 -12.12
N ILE A 58 -1.70 -12.55 -12.43
CA ILE A 58 -2.52 -13.34 -11.49
C ILE A 58 -1.66 -13.81 -10.31
N ASP A 59 -0.48 -14.37 -10.60
CA ASP A 59 0.47 -14.81 -9.57
C ASP A 59 0.90 -13.65 -8.67
N LEU A 60 1.13 -12.46 -9.25
CA LEU A 60 1.48 -11.24 -8.51
C LEU A 60 0.31 -10.75 -7.65
N ASP A 61 -0.91 -10.78 -8.17
CA ASP A 61 -2.12 -10.42 -7.45
C ASP A 61 -2.31 -11.31 -6.22
N GLN A 62 -2.21 -12.63 -6.39
CA GLN A 62 -2.31 -13.60 -5.29
C GLN A 62 -1.23 -13.39 -4.23
N ARG A 63 0.00 -13.10 -4.64
CA ARG A 63 1.11 -12.83 -3.70
C ARG A 63 0.87 -11.55 -2.90
N ILE A 64 0.44 -10.48 -3.55
CA ILE A 64 0.10 -9.20 -2.89
C ILE A 64 -1.06 -9.42 -1.91
N GLU A 65 -2.10 -10.14 -2.31
CA GLU A 65 -3.23 -10.47 -1.45
C GLU A 65 -2.79 -11.24 -0.21
N LEU A 66 -1.97 -12.27 -0.40
CA LEU A 66 -1.45 -13.08 0.69
C LEU A 66 -0.60 -12.23 1.65
N MET A 67 0.28 -11.38 1.13
CA MET A 67 1.12 -10.48 1.96
C MET A 67 0.28 -9.53 2.81
N ILE A 68 -0.75 -8.90 2.23
CA ILE A 68 -1.65 -7.99 2.97
C ILE A 68 -2.36 -8.74 4.10
N ARG A 69 -2.96 -9.89 3.81
CA ARG A 69 -3.72 -10.66 4.78
C ARG A 69 -2.83 -11.25 5.87
N GLN A 70 -1.71 -11.86 5.52
CA GLN A 70 -0.73 -12.38 6.47
C GLN A 70 -0.18 -11.28 7.38
N GLY A 71 0.07 -10.10 6.82
CA GLY A 71 0.49 -8.94 7.59
C GLY A 71 -0.51 -8.55 8.69
N TYR A 72 -1.79 -8.89 8.55
CA TYR A 72 -2.81 -8.62 9.56
C TYR A 72 -3.05 -9.76 10.55
N VAL A 73 -2.58 -10.98 10.29
CA VAL A 73 -2.82 -12.14 11.19
C VAL A 73 -2.34 -11.85 12.62
N GLY A 74 -1.14 -11.31 12.77
CA GLY A 74 -0.58 -10.94 14.09
C GLY A 74 -1.06 -9.59 14.64
N ARG A 75 -1.93 -8.87 13.93
CA ARG A 75 -2.37 -7.51 14.26
C ARG A 75 -3.88 -7.43 14.41
N ASN A 76 -4.44 -8.19 15.36
CA ASN A 76 -5.88 -8.14 15.63
C ASN A 76 -6.17 -7.06 16.70
N PRO A 77 -6.93 -5.99 16.37
CA PRO A 77 -7.19 -4.89 17.32
C PRO A 77 -8.05 -5.29 18.50
N LEU A 78 -8.68 -6.46 18.47
CA LEU A 78 -9.46 -7.00 19.56
C LEU A 78 -8.61 -7.77 20.60
N THR A 79 -7.30 -7.89 20.38
CA THR A 79 -6.41 -8.63 21.27
C THR A 79 -5.55 -7.69 22.11
N THR A 80 -5.35 -8.05 23.39
CA THR A 80 -4.44 -7.36 24.30
C THR A 80 -3.01 -7.32 23.77
N SER A 81 -2.58 -8.35 23.03
CA SER A 81 -1.26 -8.41 22.38
C SER A 81 -1.05 -7.27 21.42
N TYR A 82 -2.04 -6.94 20.60
CA TYR A 82 -1.94 -5.82 19.65
C TYR A 82 -1.91 -4.47 20.36
N ILE A 83 -2.72 -4.29 21.40
CA ILE A 83 -2.72 -3.06 22.22
C ILE A 83 -1.34 -2.84 22.85
N ASN A 84 -0.76 -3.89 23.42
CA ASN A 84 0.59 -3.85 23.99
C ASN A 84 1.66 -3.57 22.92
N HIS A 85 1.49 -4.10 21.69
CA HIS A 85 2.38 -3.82 20.58
C HIS A 85 2.38 -2.33 20.20
N LEU A 86 1.21 -1.68 20.18
CA LEU A 86 1.09 -0.24 19.94
C LEU A 86 1.73 0.59 21.06
N ALA A 87 1.51 0.21 22.33
CA ALA A 87 2.13 0.87 23.47
C ALA A 87 3.67 0.77 23.43
N ASN A 88 4.21 -0.38 23.08
CA ASN A 88 5.66 -0.58 22.89
C ASN A 88 6.22 0.24 21.71
N GLY A 89 5.40 0.54 20.70
CA GLY A 89 5.76 1.46 19.62
C GLY A 89 6.11 2.85 20.14
N HIS A 90 5.38 3.35 21.14
CA HIS A 90 5.65 4.63 21.78
C HIS A 90 7.00 4.62 22.53
N ALA A 91 7.30 3.54 23.26
CA ALA A 91 8.59 3.38 23.93
C ALA A 91 9.78 3.42 22.93
N ARG A 92 9.64 2.81 21.77
CA ARG A 92 10.66 2.86 20.70
C ARG A 92 10.89 4.26 20.17
N VAL A 93 9.82 5.05 20.03
CA VAL A 93 9.90 6.46 19.60
C VAL A 93 10.66 7.28 20.62
N ILE A 94 10.36 7.14 21.91
CA ILE A 94 11.06 7.85 22.99
C ILE A 94 12.55 7.50 23.02
N ALA A 95 12.87 6.19 22.94
CA ALA A 95 14.24 5.70 22.94
C ALA A 95 15.00 5.97 21.62
N ARG A 96 14.33 6.43 20.57
CA ARG A 96 14.87 6.62 19.21
C ARG A 96 15.52 5.36 18.64
N SER A 97 15.01 4.18 19.03
CA SER A 97 15.53 2.89 18.60
C SER A 97 14.41 1.90 18.35
N LEU A 98 14.47 1.21 17.22
CA LEU A 98 13.51 0.15 16.86
C LEU A 98 13.63 -1.08 17.78
N GLU A 99 14.76 -1.24 18.48
CA GLU A 99 15.08 -2.38 19.34
C GLU A 99 14.78 -2.12 20.82
N ALA A 100 14.42 -0.89 21.18
CA ALA A 100 14.28 -0.45 22.58
C ALA A 100 13.13 -1.12 23.36
N ALA A 101 12.22 -1.82 22.69
CA ALA A 101 11.15 -2.54 23.37
C ALA A 101 10.95 -3.93 22.73
N PRO A 102 10.60 -4.95 23.55
CA PRO A 102 10.39 -6.30 23.04
C PRO A 102 9.28 -6.33 21.97
N ARG A 103 9.45 -7.19 20.99
CA ARG A 103 8.39 -7.50 20.02
C ARG A 103 7.40 -8.46 20.70
N VAL A 104 6.27 -7.93 21.14
CA VAL A 104 5.23 -8.73 21.82
C VAL A 104 4.37 -9.51 20.82
N ALA A 105 4.21 -8.97 19.61
CA ALA A 105 3.51 -9.65 18.52
C ALA A 105 4.51 -10.27 17.55
N GLU A 106 4.27 -11.51 17.12
CA GLU A 106 5.01 -12.12 16.04
C GLU A 106 4.84 -11.28 14.77
N SER A 107 5.97 -10.92 14.15
CA SER A 107 5.92 -10.23 12.89
C SER A 107 5.57 -11.22 11.78
N THR A 108 4.35 -11.16 11.28
CA THR A 108 3.91 -11.92 10.12
C THR A 108 4.16 -11.18 8.80
N ALA A 109 4.78 -10.00 8.87
CA ALA A 109 5.12 -9.21 7.69
C ALA A 109 6.21 -9.91 6.86
N SER A 110 5.93 -10.11 5.59
CA SER A 110 6.85 -10.64 4.60
C SER A 110 7.29 -9.56 3.62
N GLY A 111 8.43 -9.75 2.96
CA GLY A 111 8.93 -8.87 1.92
C GLY A 111 9.02 -9.59 0.57
N MET A 112 8.80 -8.86 -0.51
CA MET A 112 8.93 -9.35 -1.88
C MET A 112 9.67 -8.31 -2.73
N ALA A 113 10.56 -8.77 -3.62
CA ALA A 113 11.16 -7.93 -4.64
C ALA A 113 10.63 -8.33 -6.02
N LEU A 114 10.15 -7.34 -6.78
CA LEU A 114 9.74 -7.52 -8.17
C LEU A 114 10.85 -7.03 -9.10
N ILE A 115 11.61 -7.99 -9.66
CA ILE A 115 12.79 -7.72 -10.48
C ILE A 115 12.44 -7.96 -11.95
N GLY A 116 12.93 -7.07 -12.82
CA GLY A 116 12.73 -7.19 -14.26
C GLY A 116 13.26 -5.98 -15.00
N VAL A 117 13.43 -6.11 -16.31
CA VAL A 117 13.95 -5.03 -17.18
C VAL A 117 13.03 -3.80 -17.17
N SER A 118 13.60 -2.65 -17.51
CA SER A 118 12.81 -1.42 -17.65
C SER A 118 11.75 -1.60 -18.76
N GLY A 119 10.60 -0.95 -18.60
CA GLY A 119 9.53 -0.97 -19.61
C GLY A 119 8.62 -2.21 -19.58
N MET A 120 8.91 -3.27 -18.80
CA MET A 120 8.05 -4.46 -18.76
C MET A 120 6.75 -4.32 -17.96
N GLY A 121 6.42 -3.14 -17.49
CA GLY A 121 5.14 -2.85 -16.86
C GLY A 121 5.03 -3.11 -15.36
N LYS A 122 6.14 -3.29 -14.62
CA LYS A 122 6.14 -3.57 -13.16
C LYS A 122 5.26 -2.61 -12.36
N THR A 123 5.54 -1.34 -12.45
CA THR A 123 4.80 -0.26 -11.77
C THR A 123 3.31 -0.31 -12.11
N ARG A 124 2.99 -0.46 -13.40
CA ARG A 124 1.62 -0.50 -13.89
C ARG A 124 0.86 -1.73 -13.38
N SER A 125 1.51 -2.89 -13.36
CA SER A 125 0.93 -4.12 -12.81
C SER A 125 0.58 -3.98 -11.33
N VAL A 126 1.52 -3.48 -10.54
CA VAL A 126 1.30 -3.23 -9.10
C VAL A 126 0.18 -2.21 -8.90
N GLN A 127 0.18 -1.10 -9.62
CA GLN A 127 -0.89 -0.08 -9.53
C GLN A 127 -2.26 -0.66 -9.89
N ARG A 128 -2.34 -1.47 -10.94
CA ARG A 128 -3.59 -2.10 -11.36
C ARG A 128 -4.11 -3.08 -10.30
N ILE A 129 -3.25 -3.88 -9.71
CA ILE A 129 -3.59 -4.81 -8.63
C ILE A 129 -4.05 -4.03 -7.39
N LEU A 130 -3.31 -3.00 -6.97
CA LEU A 130 -3.66 -2.20 -5.80
C LEU A 130 -4.96 -1.42 -5.97
N SER A 131 -5.31 -1.03 -7.20
CA SER A 131 -6.55 -0.29 -7.48
C SER A 131 -7.83 -1.04 -7.08
N ARG A 132 -7.78 -2.37 -6.93
CA ARG A 132 -8.91 -3.17 -6.44
C ARG A 132 -9.15 -3.03 -4.94
N TYR A 133 -8.13 -2.64 -4.17
CA TYR A 133 -8.26 -2.36 -2.74
C TYR A 133 -8.78 -0.93 -2.55
N THR A 134 -10.03 -0.74 -2.90
CA THR A 134 -10.75 0.51 -2.76
C THR A 134 -11.93 0.29 -1.81
N PRO A 135 -12.08 1.12 -0.75
CA PRO A 135 -11.24 2.27 -0.44
C PRO A 135 -9.84 1.88 0.06
N GLN A 136 -8.83 2.70 -0.26
CA GLN A 136 -7.46 2.52 0.22
C GLN A 136 -7.35 2.67 1.74
N VAL A 137 -8.24 3.48 2.33
CA VAL A 137 -8.39 3.68 3.77
C VAL A 137 -9.73 3.11 4.20
N ILE A 138 -9.70 2.16 5.11
CA ILE A 138 -10.91 1.59 5.74
C ILE A 138 -11.09 2.27 7.10
N ILE A 139 -12.26 2.88 7.31
CA ILE A 139 -12.61 3.51 8.57
C ILE A 139 -13.29 2.47 9.44
N HIS A 140 -12.71 2.21 10.61
CA HIS A 140 -13.31 1.40 11.66
C HIS A 140 -13.98 2.33 12.68
N GLU A 141 -15.23 2.02 12.97
CA GLU A 141 -16.03 2.68 14.01
C GLU A 141 -15.83 1.94 15.34
N GLU A 142 -16.64 2.25 16.35
CA GLU A 142 -16.58 1.57 17.65
C GLU A 142 -16.47 0.04 17.52
N PRO A 143 -15.70 -0.62 18.41
CA PRO A 143 -15.09 -0.09 19.64
C PRO A 143 -13.72 0.57 19.47
N PHE A 144 -13.13 0.58 18.27
CA PHE A 144 -11.84 1.20 18.03
C PHE A 144 -11.93 2.13 16.82
N LEU A 145 -11.87 3.42 17.08
CA LEU A 145 -11.82 4.46 16.05
C LEU A 145 -10.44 4.44 15.37
N LEU A 146 -10.33 3.81 14.20
CA LEU A 146 -9.06 3.63 13.51
C LEU A 146 -9.23 3.75 11.99
N HIS A 147 -8.33 4.46 11.36
CA HIS A 147 -8.18 4.49 9.91
C HIS A 147 -7.12 3.46 9.51
N GLN A 148 -7.55 2.34 8.94
CA GLN A 148 -6.69 1.29 8.42
C GLN A 148 -6.24 1.68 7.01
N VAL A 149 -4.95 1.86 6.82
CA VAL A 149 -4.35 2.09 5.49
C VAL A 149 -3.98 0.74 4.89
N VAL A 150 -4.74 0.29 3.89
CA VAL A 150 -4.54 -1.05 3.30
C VAL A 150 -3.21 -1.13 2.56
N TRP A 151 -2.86 -0.09 1.83
CA TRP A 151 -1.58 -0.01 1.12
C TRP A 151 -1.11 1.42 0.97
N LEU A 152 0.21 1.60 0.85
CA LEU A 152 0.85 2.86 0.57
C LEU A 152 1.96 2.64 -0.47
N ARG A 153 2.00 3.48 -1.51
CA ARG A 153 3.08 3.45 -2.51
C ARG A 153 3.95 4.70 -2.37
N LEU A 154 5.25 4.48 -2.33
CA LEU A 154 6.28 5.51 -2.33
C LEU A 154 7.17 5.33 -3.56
N ASP A 155 7.61 6.44 -4.13
CA ASP A 155 8.65 6.42 -5.13
C ASP A 155 10.02 6.29 -4.43
N CYS A 156 10.90 5.43 -4.97
CA CYS A 156 12.23 5.24 -4.42
C CYS A 156 13.05 6.54 -4.59
N PRO A 157 13.63 7.09 -3.53
CA PRO A 157 14.46 8.28 -3.64
C PRO A 157 15.66 8.05 -4.57
N SER A 158 15.93 8.99 -5.47
CA SER A 158 16.95 8.89 -6.51
C SER A 158 18.37 8.55 -6.02
N LEU A 159 18.70 8.92 -4.79
CA LEU A 159 19.99 8.63 -4.15
C LEU A 159 19.90 7.56 -3.05
N GLY A 160 18.81 6.80 -2.97
CA GLY A 160 18.59 5.80 -1.92
C GLY A 160 18.53 6.38 -0.50
N SER A 161 18.23 7.67 -0.36
CA SER A 161 18.20 8.35 0.93
C SER A 161 17.08 7.86 1.83
N ARG A 162 17.44 7.19 2.93
CA ARG A 162 16.48 6.77 3.97
C ARG A 162 15.69 7.94 4.54
N LYS A 163 16.34 9.10 4.69
CA LYS A 163 15.68 10.32 5.18
C LYS A 163 14.57 10.78 4.23
N GLN A 164 14.87 10.81 2.94
CA GLN A 164 13.90 11.18 1.92
C GLN A 164 12.74 10.19 1.84
N LEU A 165 13.01 8.90 2.06
CA LEU A 165 11.97 7.88 2.12
C LEU A 165 11.01 8.13 3.30
N CYS A 166 11.53 8.39 4.51
CA CYS A 166 10.71 8.74 5.67
C CYS A 166 9.87 10.00 5.42
N PHE A 167 10.47 11.01 4.80
CA PHE A 167 9.78 12.24 4.45
C PHE A 167 8.62 11.98 3.48
N SER A 168 8.89 11.24 2.41
CA SER A 168 7.86 10.84 1.43
C SER A 168 6.74 10.01 2.07
N PHE A 169 7.08 9.16 3.05
CA PHE A 169 6.09 8.40 3.80
C PHE A 169 5.15 9.31 4.59
N PHE A 170 5.68 10.24 5.40
CA PHE A 170 4.85 11.14 6.19
C PHE A 170 3.96 12.00 5.30
N LYS A 171 4.53 12.56 4.24
CA LYS A 171 3.78 13.35 3.26
C LYS A 171 2.63 12.55 2.63
N LYS A 172 2.89 11.31 2.20
CA LYS A 172 1.86 10.45 1.62
C LYS A 172 0.78 10.04 2.61
N MET A 173 1.15 9.80 3.87
CA MET A 173 0.17 9.55 4.94
C MET A 173 -0.70 10.77 5.20
N ASP A 174 -0.13 11.99 5.18
CA ASP A 174 -0.87 13.23 5.34
C ASP A 174 -1.84 13.48 4.18
N GLU A 175 -1.39 13.27 2.94
CA GLU A 175 -2.24 13.37 1.75
C GLU A 175 -3.44 12.40 1.82
N LEU A 176 -3.24 11.22 2.39
CA LEU A 176 -4.25 10.16 2.47
C LEU A 176 -5.23 10.33 3.64
N LEU A 177 -4.73 10.80 4.78
CA LEU A 177 -5.50 10.85 6.04
C LEU A 177 -5.91 12.25 6.47
N GLY A 178 -5.44 13.30 5.78
CA GLY A 178 -5.66 14.69 6.20
C GLY A 178 -4.95 15.05 7.51
N THR A 179 -3.80 14.43 7.78
CA THR A 179 -3.00 14.64 8.99
C THR A 179 -1.85 15.62 8.74
N ASN A 180 -0.95 15.78 9.70
CA ASN A 180 0.21 16.65 9.61
C ASN A 180 1.49 15.98 10.16
N PHE A 181 1.69 14.71 9.82
CA PHE A 181 2.89 13.95 10.25
C PHE A 181 4.18 14.51 9.68
N GLU A 182 4.16 15.01 8.43
CA GLU A 182 5.31 15.66 7.81
C GLU A 182 5.80 16.84 8.65
N ALA A 183 4.90 17.73 9.06
CA ALA A 183 5.26 18.88 9.89
C ALA A 183 5.78 18.47 11.27
N ARG A 184 5.27 17.38 11.84
CA ARG A 184 5.66 16.90 13.18
C ARG A 184 6.95 16.09 13.19
N HIS A 185 7.20 15.28 12.15
CA HIS A 185 8.24 14.25 12.13
C HIS A 185 9.22 14.39 10.96
N GLY A 186 8.86 15.17 9.93
CA GLY A 186 9.62 15.33 8.69
C GLY A 186 10.57 16.53 8.65
N GLY A 187 10.96 17.09 9.79
CA GLY A 187 11.82 18.28 9.82
C GLY A 187 13.15 18.08 9.10
N ALA A 188 13.59 19.10 8.31
CA ALA A 188 14.83 19.03 7.54
C ALA A 188 16.08 18.76 8.42
N ARG A 189 16.05 19.12 9.69
CA ARG A 189 17.14 18.88 10.66
C ARG A 189 16.96 17.60 11.47
N GLU A 190 15.82 16.88 11.33
CA GLU A 190 15.60 15.65 12.09
C GLU A 190 16.53 14.52 11.60
N PRO A 191 17.20 13.82 12.54
CA PRO A 191 18.04 12.67 12.20
C PRO A 191 17.19 11.46 11.79
N VAL A 192 17.72 10.63 10.90
CA VAL A 192 17.05 9.41 10.38
C VAL A 192 16.69 8.46 11.51
N ASP A 193 17.56 8.31 12.50
CA ASP A 193 17.37 7.42 13.65
C ASP A 193 16.16 7.82 14.52
N LYS A 194 15.73 9.07 14.45
CA LYS A 194 14.49 9.54 15.06
C LYS A 194 13.29 9.34 14.14
N MET A 195 13.47 9.53 12.82
CA MET A 195 12.39 9.44 11.85
C MET A 195 11.91 7.99 11.63
N LEU A 196 12.80 7.01 11.58
CA LEU A 196 12.45 5.61 11.34
C LEU A 196 11.51 5.02 12.41
N PRO A 197 11.75 5.17 13.73
CA PRO A 197 10.81 4.72 14.74
C PRO A 197 9.45 5.43 14.66
N GLN A 198 9.43 6.71 14.30
CA GLN A 198 8.19 7.46 14.11
C GLN A 198 7.41 6.96 12.89
N MET A 199 8.10 6.69 11.78
CA MET A 199 7.49 6.07 10.60
C MET A 199 6.87 4.71 10.95
N ALA A 200 7.58 3.86 11.70
CA ALA A 200 7.07 2.58 12.17
C ALA A 200 5.85 2.75 13.11
N ALA A 201 5.89 3.72 14.02
CA ALA A 201 4.77 4.00 14.92
C ALA A 201 3.53 4.48 14.17
N VAL A 202 3.68 5.37 13.18
CA VAL A 202 2.58 5.83 12.33
C VAL A 202 2.02 4.67 11.49
N ALA A 203 2.87 3.85 10.88
CA ALA A 203 2.46 2.67 10.11
C ALA A 203 1.66 1.67 10.98
N ASN A 204 2.11 1.41 12.20
CA ASN A 204 1.42 0.54 13.14
C ASN A 204 0.09 1.14 13.62
N ARG A 205 0.08 2.43 13.96
CA ARG A 205 -1.13 3.13 14.41
C ARG A 205 -2.25 3.09 13.36
N HIS A 206 -1.90 3.18 12.09
CA HIS A 206 -2.85 3.14 10.98
C HIS A 206 -2.93 1.75 10.34
N ALA A 207 -2.45 0.72 11.01
CA ALA A 207 -2.50 -0.67 10.56
C ALA A 207 -2.12 -0.82 9.08
N LEU A 208 -1.01 -0.19 8.66
CA LEU A 208 -0.55 -0.24 7.26
C LEU A 208 -0.37 -1.70 6.81
N GLY A 209 -1.12 -2.12 5.79
CA GLY A 209 -1.13 -3.48 5.29
C GLY A 209 0.07 -3.78 4.40
N LEU A 210 0.32 -2.93 3.41
CA LEU A 210 1.39 -3.08 2.43
C LEU A 210 2.09 -1.75 2.17
N LEU A 211 3.42 -1.76 2.20
CA LEU A 211 4.25 -0.66 1.72
C LEU A 211 4.94 -1.08 0.43
N VAL A 212 4.68 -0.35 -0.65
CA VAL A 212 5.35 -0.51 -1.95
C VAL A 212 6.37 0.60 -2.12
N ILE A 213 7.61 0.26 -2.45
CA ILE A 213 8.68 1.19 -2.82
C ILE A 213 9.04 0.89 -4.28
N ASP A 214 8.77 1.84 -5.19
CA ASP A 214 8.87 1.67 -6.64
C ASP A 214 9.94 2.56 -7.28
#